data_82e54c6faeedf6f637c16f0a06b4b858
#
_entry.id   82e54c6faeedf6f637c16f0a06b4b858
#
_cell.length_a   1.000
_cell.length_b   1.000
_cell.length_c   1.000
_cell.angle_alpha   90.00
_cell.angle_beta   90.00
_cell.angle_gamma   90.00
#
_symmetry.space_group_name_H-M   'P 1'
#
loop_
_entity.id
_entity.type
_entity.pdbx_description
1 polymer ?
#
loop_
_entity_poly.entity_id
_entity_poly.type
_entity_poly.pdbx_seq_one_letter_code
_entity_poly.pdbx_strand_id
1 'polypeptide(L)'
;MTSSILVGALLAPVAAVGLLLSTAGAATAIANGEPVPDGRYRFAVKLTMTGIPTASGGRRNSACSGALIAPEWVITAGHCFRDADNVRVNHPVADLTTATVGRTDLTGTGGHELTVVAVIQSPTADVSLARLEAPVRDIRPLRVGHRPPRIGAVVRVTGYGSTTSVNPAPVTRLRTGQMTVVSLSDSVTGLQGYAPQPDTTPCPYDSGAPFFLERGKARPVLVSVVSNGPSCPHTAVESSARTDNIAAWIRSSIRAGGAA
;
A
#
# COMPACT_ATOMS: atom_id res chain seq x y z
N MET A 1 -54.24 -73.64 -3.50
CA MET A 1 -54.48 -72.34 -2.85
C MET A 1 -53.13 -71.82 -2.38
N THR A 2 -52.46 -71.03 -3.20
CA THR A 2 -51.13 -70.49 -2.95
C THR A 2 -51.25 -68.97 -2.85
N SER A 3 -51.01 -68.45 -1.62
CA SER A 3 -50.97 -66.99 -1.32
C SER A 3 -49.57 -66.46 -1.56
N SER A 4 -49.46 -65.51 -2.50
CA SER A 4 -48.23 -64.74 -2.74
C SER A 4 -48.22 -63.51 -1.89
N ILE A 5 -47.20 -63.34 -1.06
CA ILE A 5 -46.92 -62.15 -0.21
C ILE A 5 -46.03 -61.21 -1.04
N LEU A 6 -46.56 -60.03 -1.38
CA LEU A 6 -45.77 -58.92 -1.94
C LEU A 6 -45.04 -58.19 -0.84
N VAL A 7 -43.73 -58.15 -0.89
CA VAL A 7 -42.83 -57.31 -0.05
C VAL A 7 -42.62 -56.00 -0.78
N GLY A 8 -43.20 -54.94 -0.30
CA GLY A 8 -42.97 -53.58 -0.78
C GLY A 8 -41.68 -53.00 -0.18
N ALA A 9 -40.70 -52.69 -1.04
CA ALA A 9 -39.48 -51.98 -0.63
C ALA A 9 -39.72 -50.46 -0.54
N LEU A 10 -39.63 -49.90 0.65
CA LEU A 10 -39.66 -48.45 0.90
C LEU A 10 -38.25 -47.86 0.63
N LEU A 11 -38.15 -47.13 -0.46
CA LEU A 11 -36.97 -46.29 -0.77
C LEU A 11 -37.12 -44.96 -0.01
N ALA A 12 -36.25 -44.75 1.00
CA ALA A 12 -36.12 -43.45 1.69
C ALA A 12 -35.24 -42.50 0.84
N PRO A 13 -35.61 -41.22 0.64
CA PRO A 13 -34.76 -40.27 -0.03
C PRO A 13 -33.65 -39.84 0.89
N VAL A 14 -32.38 -40.00 0.51
CA VAL A 14 -31.21 -39.41 1.16
C VAL A 14 -31.14 -37.94 0.75
N ALA A 15 -31.48 -37.03 1.67
CA ALA A 15 -31.28 -35.61 1.50
C ALA A 15 -29.78 -35.30 1.65
N ALA A 16 -29.11 -35.00 0.56
CA ALA A 16 -27.74 -34.47 0.56
C ALA A 16 -27.76 -33.03 1.08
N VAL A 17 -27.38 -32.81 2.33
CA VAL A 17 -27.12 -31.48 2.88
C VAL A 17 -25.80 -31.01 2.29
N GLY A 18 -25.87 -30.15 1.28
CA GLY A 18 -24.71 -29.45 0.73
C GLY A 18 -24.16 -28.47 1.76
N LEU A 19 -23.00 -28.78 2.34
CA LEU A 19 -22.25 -27.87 3.19
C LEU A 19 -21.68 -26.76 2.32
N LEU A 20 -22.32 -25.57 2.30
CA LEU A 20 -21.76 -24.36 1.71
C LEU A 20 -20.60 -23.92 2.61
N LEU A 21 -19.38 -24.32 2.25
CA LEU A 21 -18.16 -23.75 2.79
C LEU A 21 -18.08 -22.30 2.32
N SER A 22 -18.56 -21.37 3.15
CA SER A 22 -18.26 -19.95 3.00
C SER A 22 -16.76 -19.78 3.18
N THR A 23 -16.01 -19.66 2.08
CA THR A 23 -14.63 -19.18 2.15
C THR A 23 -14.69 -17.74 2.61
N ALA A 24 -14.42 -17.52 3.91
CA ALA A 24 -14.14 -16.19 4.41
C ALA A 24 -12.96 -15.66 3.58
N GLY A 25 -13.23 -14.73 2.67
CA GLY A 25 -12.19 -14.07 1.87
C GLY A 25 -11.20 -13.43 2.85
N ALA A 26 -9.95 -13.85 2.79
CA ALA A 26 -8.89 -13.24 3.59
C ALA A 26 -8.90 -11.74 3.31
N ALA A 27 -8.92 -10.91 4.35
CA ALA A 27 -8.81 -9.46 4.24
C ALA A 27 -7.56 -9.08 3.45
N THR A 28 -7.70 -8.25 2.41
CA THR A 28 -6.67 -8.05 1.38
C THR A 28 -6.38 -6.55 1.17
N ALA A 29 -5.13 -6.06 1.32
CA ALA A 29 -4.73 -4.68 0.99
C ALA A 29 -4.94 -4.38 -0.50
N ILE A 30 -5.04 -3.10 -0.89
CA ILE A 30 -5.52 -2.67 -2.20
C ILE A 30 -6.84 -3.39 -2.51
N ALA A 31 -7.96 -2.72 -2.28
CA ALA A 31 -9.28 -3.31 -2.49
C ALA A 31 -9.36 -3.94 -3.88
N ASN A 32 -9.92 -5.16 -3.94
CA ASN A 32 -10.02 -5.96 -5.17
C ASN A 32 -8.70 -6.18 -5.92
N GLY A 33 -7.56 -5.97 -5.22
CA GLY A 33 -6.23 -6.30 -5.73
C GLY A 33 -5.88 -7.79 -5.58
N GLU A 34 -4.64 -8.16 -5.85
CA GLU A 34 -4.11 -9.52 -5.78
C GLU A 34 -2.92 -9.63 -4.82
N PRO A 35 -2.68 -10.78 -4.19
CA PRO A 35 -1.50 -10.96 -3.35
C PRO A 35 -0.22 -10.89 -4.18
N VAL A 36 0.81 -10.24 -3.64
CA VAL A 36 2.13 -10.20 -4.26
C VAL A 36 2.83 -11.53 -4.02
N PRO A 37 3.39 -12.17 -5.08
CA PRO A 37 4.26 -13.33 -4.92
C PRO A 37 5.47 -13.03 -4.04
N ASP A 38 5.92 -13.99 -3.25
CA ASP A 38 7.04 -13.82 -2.34
C ASP A 38 8.31 -13.37 -3.07
N GLY A 39 8.99 -12.39 -2.47
CA GLY A 39 10.21 -11.81 -3.03
C GLY A 39 10.00 -10.80 -4.17
N ARG A 40 8.77 -10.58 -4.64
CA ARG A 40 8.47 -9.55 -5.63
C ARG A 40 8.24 -8.20 -4.95
N TYR A 41 8.58 -7.10 -5.62
CA TYR A 41 8.45 -5.73 -5.13
C TYR A 41 9.08 -5.49 -3.75
N ARG A 42 10.27 -6.06 -3.52
CA ARG A 42 10.99 -5.95 -2.23
C ARG A 42 11.25 -4.51 -1.77
N PHE A 43 11.13 -3.52 -2.66
CA PHE A 43 11.19 -2.10 -2.32
C PHE A 43 9.95 -1.59 -1.56
N ALA A 44 8.85 -2.35 -1.52
CA ALA A 44 7.66 -1.96 -0.78
C ALA A 44 7.94 -1.93 0.73
N VAL A 45 7.37 -0.91 1.39
CA VAL A 45 7.58 -0.64 2.81
C VAL A 45 6.24 -0.52 3.53
N LYS A 46 6.14 -1.17 4.70
CA LYS A 46 5.11 -0.90 5.71
C LYS A 46 5.69 0.06 6.73
N LEU A 47 5.02 1.19 6.95
CA LEU A 47 5.28 2.07 8.08
C LEU A 47 4.26 1.79 9.18
N THR A 48 4.75 1.46 10.37
CA THR A 48 3.91 1.25 11.57
C THR A 48 4.24 2.35 12.56
N MET A 49 3.23 3.09 12.98
CA MET A 49 3.36 4.23 13.88
C MET A 49 2.62 3.93 15.18
N THR A 50 3.35 3.82 16.27
CA THR A 50 2.83 3.51 17.60
C THR A 50 2.94 4.74 18.50
N GLY A 51 1.83 5.12 19.13
CA GLY A 51 1.83 6.21 20.09
C GLY A 51 1.82 7.59 19.44
N ILE A 52 1.09 7.82 18.36
CA ILE A 52 0.90 9.17 17.79
C ILE A 52 0.10 10.04 18.76
N PRO A 53 0.59 11.21 19.19
CA PRO A 53 -0.16 12.13 20.03
C PRO A 53 -1.47 12.58 19.37
N THR A 54 -2.52 12.78 20.18
CA THR A 54 -3.79 13.35 19.74
C THR A 54 -4.03 14.70 20.41
N ALA A 55 -4.81 15.57 19.79
CA ALA A 55 -5.16 16.88 20.35
C ALA A 55 -5.84 16.79 21.74
N SER A 56 -6.46 15.65 22.06
CA SER A 56 -7.07 15.38 23.38
C SER A 56 -6.07 14.89 24.44
N GLY A 57 -4.76 14.86 24.14
CA GLY A 57 -3.71 14.40 25.05
C GLY A 57 -3.52 12.88 25.11
N GLY A 58 -4.29 12.12 24.31
CA GLY A 58 -4.17 10.65 24.19
C GLY A 58 -3.09 10.21 23.20
N ARG A 59 -3.08 8.90 22.95
CA ARG A 59 -2.23 8.25 21.94
C ARG A 59 -3.09 7.37 21.01
N ARG A 60 -2.72 7.31 19.73
CA ARG A 60 -3.30 6.38 18.75
C ARG A 60 -2.21 5.69 17.96
N ASN A 61 -2.53 4.54 17.40
CA ASN A 61 -1.67 3.86 16.44
C ASN A 61 -2.19 4.09 15.02
N SER A 62 -1.29 4.06 14.05
CA SER A 62 -1.63 4.15 12.64
C SER A 62 -0.59 3.41 11.80
N ALA A 63 -0.84 3.37 10.51
CA ALA A 63 0.09 2.81 9.55
C ALA A 63 0.01 3.58 8.22
N CYS A 64 1.09 3.51 7.46
CA CYS A 64 1.17 3.93 6.08
C CYS A 64 1.94 2.89 5.26
N SER A 65 1.90 3.04 3.96
CA SER A 65 2.75 2.31 3.03
C SER A 65 3.81 3.26 2.44
N GLY A 66 4.83 2.70 1.79
CA GLY A 66 5.88 3.49 1.16
C GLY A 66 6.74 2.64 0.24
N ALA A 67 7.83 3.23 -0.24
CA ALA A 67 8.83 2.54 -1.03
C ALA A 67 10.25 2.97 -0.67
N LEU A 68 11.17 2.01 -0.58
CA LEU A 68 12.61 2.27 -0.51
C LEU A 68 13.07 2.88 -1.84
N ILE A 69 13.61 4.10 -1.82
CA ILE A 69 14.11 4.84 -3.00
C ILE A 69 15.61 5.09 -2.97
N ALA A 70 16.22 4.95 -1.80
CA ALA A 70 17.68 4.91 -1.59
C ALA A 70 17.97 4.01 -0.38
N PRO A 71 19.22 3.58 -0.12
CA PRO A 71 19.51 2.62 0.97
C PRO A 71 18.95 3.01 2.35
N GLU A 72 18.92 4.29 2.69
CA GLU A 72 18.39 4.79 3.97
C GLU A 72 17.09 5.59 3.83
N TRP A 73 16.46 5.62 2.63
CA TRP A 73 15.37 6.54 2.39
C TRP A 73 14.13 5.84 1.85
N VAL A 74 13.05 6.03 2.56
CA VAL A 74 11.69 5.64 2.18
C VAL A 74 10.92 6.87 1.73
N ILE A 75 10.24 6.80 0.58
CA ILE A 75 9.23 7.76 0.17
C ILE A 75 7.87 7.30 0.64
N THR A 76 7.05 8.23 1.14
CA THR A 76 5.67 7.99 1.58
C THR A 76 4.85 9.27 1.45
N ALA A 77 3.57 9.25 1.86
CA ALA A 77 2.74 10.44 1.86
C ALA A 77 3.15 11.45 2.96
N GLY A 78 3.05 12.73 2.65
CA GLY A 78 3.36 13.80 3.61
C GLY A 78 2.44 13.78 4.83
N HIS A 79 1.16 13.50 4.61
CA HIS A 79 0.15 13.44 5.68
C HIS A 79 0.35 12.28 6.68
N CYS A 80 1.23 11.31 6.38
CA CYS A 80 1.59 10.25 7.34
C CYS A 80 2.30 10.80 8.58
N PHE A 81 2.96 11.97 8.46
CA PHE A 81 3.66 12.63 9.55
C PHE A 81 3.02 13.99 9.87
N ARG A 82 1.84 13.92 10.51
CA ARG A 82 1.12 15.06 11.05
C ARG A 82 1.15 15.00 12.58
N ASP A 83 1.38 16.15 13.20
CA ASP A 83 1.32 16.30 14.64
C ASP A 83 -0.12 16.26 15.20
N ALA A 84 -0.27 16.55 16.48
CA ALA A 84 -1.56 16.57 17.16
C ALA A 84 -2.52 17.64 16.60
N ASP A 85 -1.98 18.71 16.02
CA ASP A 85 -2.72 19.81 15.40
C ASP A 85 -2.99 19.56 13.90
N ASN A 86 -2.72 18.34 13.43
CA ASN A 86 -2.91 17.90 12.04
C ASN A 86 -2.00 18.66 11.04
N VAL A 87 -0.88 19.21 11.49
CA VAL A 87 0.12 19.89 10.67
C VAL A 87 1.22 18.92 10.26
N ARG A 88 1.65 18.95 9.00
CA ARG A 88 2.78 18.14 8.50
C ARG A 88 4.08 18.68 9.08
N VAL A 89 4.90 17.79 9.67
CA VAL A 89 6.13 18.15 10.36
C VAL A 89 7.35 17.39 9.83
N ASN A 90 8.55 17.95 10.02
CA ASN A 90 9.83 17.40 9.55
C ASN A 90 10.51 16.51 10.60
N HIS A 91 9.74 15.73 11.35
CA HIS A 91 10.25 14.75 12.31
C HIS A 91 9.23 13.59 12.46
N PRO A 92 9.66 12.42 12.96
CA PRO A 92 8.72 11.37 13.37
C PRO A 92 7.77 11.88 14.45
N VAL A 93 6.47 11.58 14.32
CA VAL A 93 5.41 12.10 15.23
C VAL A 93 4.98 11.08 16.28
N ALA A 94 5.17 9.79 16.03
CA ALA A 94 4.84 8.71 16.95
C ALA A 94 5.98 8.48 17.96
N ASP A 95 5.66 7.87 19.10
CA ASP A 95 6.68 7.44 20.07
C ASP A 95 7.66 6.45 19.40
N LEU A 96 7.14 5.62 18.47
CA LEU A 96 7.95 4.75 17.61
C LEU A 96 7.34 4.70 16.21
N THR A 97 8.17 4.91 15.19
CA THR A 97 7.84 4.62 13.79
C THR A 97 8.80 3.58 13.25
N THR A 98 8.29 2.40 12.89
CA THR A 98 9.08 1.33 12.26
C THR A 98 8.76 1.23 10.77
N ALA A 99 9.79 0.94 9.97
CA ALA A 99 9.70 0.63 8.56
C ALA A 99 10.06 -0.84 8.33
N THR A 100 9.08 -1.66 7.91
CA THR A 100 9.34 -3.03 7.46
C THR A 100 9.57 -3.03 5.96
N VAL A 101 10.77 -3.37 5.53
CA VAL A 101 11.22 -3.31 4.12
C VAL A 101 11.46 -4.71 3.58
N GLY A 102 10.95 -5.02 2.40
CA GLY A 102 11.28 -6.26 1.68
C GLY A 102 10.62 -7.53 2.19
N ARG A 103 9.60 -7.42 3.02
CA ARG A 103 8.84 -8.54 3.57
C ARG A 103 7.46 -8.61 2.91
N THR A 104 7.20 -9.62 2.11
CA THR A 104 5.92 -9.78 1.40
C THR A 104 4.79 -10.19 2.34
N ASP A 105 5.10 -10.99 3.36
CA ASP A 105 4.19 -11.40 4.44
C ASP A 105 4.77 -10.95 5.78
N LEU A 106 4.08 -10.04 6.46
CA LEU A 106 4.53 -9.46 7.72
C LEU A 106 4.51 -10.46 8.90
N THR A 107 3.81 -11.59 8.76
CA THR A 107 3.84 -12.68 9.76
C THR A 107 5.09 -13.54 9.66
N GLY A 108 5.79 -13.45 8.51
CA GLY A 108 7.03 -14.17 8.26
C GLY A 108 8.26 -13.44 8.79
N THR A 109 9.40 -14.08 8.58
CA THR A 109 10.74 -13.55 8.85
C THR A 109 11.40 -13.04 7.55
N GLY A 110 12.52 -12.34 7.67
CA GLY A 110 13.26 -11.79 6.54
C GLY A 110 12.91 -10.33 6.24
N GLY A 111 13.56 -9.75 5.22
CA GLY A 111 13.55 -8.32 5.03
C GLY A 111 14.20 -7.59 6.22
N HIS A 112 13.89 -6.30 6.36
CA HIS A 112 14.44 -5.45 7.40
C HIS A 112 13.31 -4.78 8.17
N GLU A 113 13.48 -4.62 9.48
CA GLU A 113 12.62 -3.80 10.32
C GLU A 113 13.51 -2.77 11.01
N LEU A 114 13.32 -1.51 10.67
CA LEU A 114 14.22 -0.40 11.02
C LEU A 114 13.41 0.77 11.56
N THR A 115 14.00 1.51 12.50
CA THR A 115 13.41 2.74 13.03
C THR A 115 13.52 3.88 12.01
N VAL A 116 12.46 4.68 11.88
CA VAL A 116 12.51 5.96 11.17
C VAL A 116 13.04 7.02 12.11
N VAL A 117 14.22 7.58 11.79
CA VAL A 117 14.96 8.53 12.66
C VAL A 117 14.82 10.00 12.21
N ALA A 118 14.39 10.24 10.97
CA ALA A 118 14.16 11.59 10.48
C ALA A 118 13.08 11.62 9.39
N VAL A 119 12.43 12.75 9.22
CA VAL A 119 11.42 13.00 8.17
C VAL A 119 11.71 14.34 7.52
N ILE A 120 11.57 14.41 6.20
CA ILE A 120 11.65 15.65 5.42
C ILE A 120 10.37 15.76 4.58
N GLN A 121 9.59 16.82 4.78
CA GLN A 121 8.37 17.11 4.03
C GLN A 121 8.68 17.79 2.70
N SER A 122 7.98 17.39 1.63
CA SER A 122 7.96 18.17 0.41
C SER A 122 7.24 19.50 0.64
N PRO A 123 7.80 20.63 0.19
CA PRO A 123 7.14 21.93 0.33
C PRO A 123 5.90 22.10 -0.57
N THR A 124 5.77 21.29 -1.64
CA THR A 124 4.77 21.52 -2.70
C THR A 124 3.87 20.32 -2.98
N ALA A 125 4.21 19.12 -2.47
CA ALA A 125 3.44 17.89 -2.71
C ALA A 125 3.11 17.19 -1.40
N ASP A 126 2.09 16.34 -1.40
CA ASP A 126 1.79 15.46 -0.26
C ASP A 126 2.74 14.25 -0.25
N VAL A 127 4.03 14.55 -0.09
CA VAL A 127 5.14 13.59 -0.08
C VAL A 127 6.06 13.89 1.09
N SER A 128 6.53 12.86 1.76
CA SER A 128 7.65 12.92 2.70
C SER A 128 8.70 11.86 2.41
N LEU A 129 9.93 12.16 2.83
CA LEU A 129 11.04 11.23 2.87
C LEU A 129 11.30 10.86 4.34
N ALA A 130 11.28 9.56 4.64
CA ALA A 130 11.59 9.04 5.96
C ALA A 130 12.97 8.38 5.93
N ARG A 131 13.89 8.82 6.80
CA ARG A 131 15.23 8.26 6.92
C ARG A 131 15.22 7.09 7.91
N LEU A 132 15.80 5.98 7.49
CA LEU A 132 16.00 4.79 8.29
C LEU A 132 17.26 4.93 9.16
N GLU A 133 17.28 4.29 10.33
CA GLU A 133 18.42 4.25 11.24
C GLU A 133 19.66 3.56 10.66
N ALA A 134 19.47 2.68 9.66
CA ALA A 134 20.52 1.94 9.00
C ALA A 134 20.21 1.70 7.52
N PRO A 135 21.25 1.56 6.65
CA PRO A 135 21.06 1.34 5.23
C PRO A 135 20.64 -0.09 4.90
N VAL A 136 19.63 -0.24 4.04
CA VAL A 136 19.22 -1.49 3.40
C VAL A 136 19.98 -1.66 2.09
N ARG A 137 20.94 -2.59 2.03
CA ARG A 137 21.88 -2.72 0.89
C ARG A 137 21.56 -3.92 -0.03
N ASP A 138 20.86 -4.93 0.45
CA ASP A 138 20.49 -6.14 -0.29
C ASP A 138 19.17 -6.02 -1.06
N ILE A 139 18.45 -4.91 -0.89
CA ILE A 139 17.22 -4.60 -1.60
C ILE A 139 17.46 -3.45 -2.58
N ARG A 140 17.18 -3.72 -3.86
CA ARG A 140 17.30 -2.68 -4.88
C ARG A 140 16.20 -1.63 -4.73
N PRO A 141 16.53 -0.35 -4.49
CA PRO A 141 15.54 0.72 -4.37
C PRO A 141 14.73 0.93 -5.65
N LEU A 142 13.48 1.37 -5.51
CA LEU A 142 12.63 1.83 -6.60
C LEU A 142 13.20 3.12 -7.18
N ARG A 143 13.34 3.19 -8.50
CA ARG A 143 13.88 4.38 -9.17
C ARG A 143 12.83 5.49 -9.25
N VAL A 144 13.13 6.67 -8.77
CA VAL A 144 12.28 7.86 -8.94
C VAL A 144 12.31 8.33 -10.40
N GLY A 145 11.12 8.47 -11.01
CA GLY A 145 10.96 9.05 -12.34
C GLY A 145 11.26 10.57 -12.33
N HIS A 146 11.61 11.10 -13.48
CA HIS A 146 11.82 12.55 -13.71
C HIS A 146 11.00 13.07 -14.89
N ARG A 147 10.09 12.27 -15.39
CA ARG A 147 9.15 12.62 -16.47
C ARG A 147 7.75 12.23 -16.05
N PRO A 148 6.74 13.03 -16.39
CA PRO A 148 5.35 12.70 -16.09
C PRO A 148 4.95 11.38 -16.75
N PRO A 149 4.07 10.59 -16.13
CA PRO A 149 3.45 9.46 -16.79
C PRO A 149 2.55 9.98 -17.93
N ARG A 150 2.33 9.16 -18.95
CA ARG A 150 1.39 9.50 -20.01
C ARG A 150 -0.04 9.20 -19.57
N ILE A 151 -1.01 10.03 -19.95
CA ILE A 151 -2.44 9.68 -19.84
C ILE A 151 -2.68 8.40 -20.65
N GLY A 152 -3.46 7.47 -20.10
CA GLY A 152 -3.67 6.13 -20.64
C GLY A 152 -2.59 5.11 -20.22
N ALA A 153 -1.51 5.53 -19.58
CA ALA A 153 -0.51 4.58 -19.08
C ALA A 153 -1.08 3.76 -17.91
N VAL A 154 -0.83 2.45 -17.94
CA VAL A 154 -1.14 1.56 -16.82
C VAL A 154 0.04 1.55 -15.85
N VAL A 155 -0.23 1.88 -14.60
CA VAL A 155 0.72 1.84 -13.48
C VAL A 155 0.30 0.77 -12.49
N ARG A 156 1.24 0.27 -11.73
CA ARG A 156 0.99 -0.66 -10.64
C ARG A 156 1.10 0.06 -9.30
N VAL A 157 0.23 -0.30 -8.36
CA VAL A 157 0.31 0.10 -6.96
C VAL A 157 0.57 -1.13 -6.11
N THR A 158 1.30 -0.96 -4.99
CA THR A 158 1.49 -2.02 -4.02
C THR A 158 1.55 -1.46 -2.60
N GLY A 159 0.84 -2.11 -1.66
CA GLY A 159 0.71 -1.61 -0.29
C GLY A 159 0.25 -2.67 0.71
N TYR A 160 0.18 -2.24 1.99
CA TYR A 160 -0.23 -3.05 3.13
C TYR A 160 -1.46 -2.46 3.83
N GLY A 161 -2.26 -1.69 3.12
CA GLY A 161 -3.45 -1.04 3.65
C GLY A 161 -4.57 -2.02 4.02
N SER A 162 -5.78 -1.52 4.12
CA SER A 162 -6.98 -2.33 4.29
C SER A 162 -7.58 -2.70 2.94
N THR A 163 -8.69 -3.42 2.96
CA THR A 163 -9.46 -3.79 1.77
C THR A 163 -10.79 -3.07 1.66
N THR A 164 -11.10 -2.31 2.67
CA THR A 164 -12.37 -1.60 2.81
C THR A 164 -12.17 -0.35 3.64
N SER A 165 -13.01 0.64 3.39
CA SER A 165 -13.10 1.85 4.21
C SER A 165 -14.00 1.66 5.45
N VAL A 166 -14.73 0.54 5.54
CA VAL A 166 -15.60 0.24 6.68
C VAL A 166 -14.81 -0.58 7.71
N ASN A 167 -14.60 -0.03 8.91
CA ASN A 167 -13.78 -0.65 9.97
C ASN A 167 -12.40 -1.13 9.43
N PRO A 168 -11.61 -0.23 8.83
CA PRO A 168 -10.40 -0.60 8.15
C PRO A 168 -9.36 -1.17 9.12
N ALA A 169 -8.73 -2.29 8.72
CA ALA A 169 -7.57 -2.86 9.40
C ALA A 169 -6.46 -3.12 8.37
N PRO A 170 -5.19 -2.77 8.67
CA PRO A 170 -4.09 -3.07 7.78
C PRO A 170 -3.90 -4.59 7.69
N VAL A 171 -3.52 -5.06 6.50
CA VAL A 171 -3.28 -6.48 6.28
C VAL A 171 -1.83 -6.86 6.56
N THR A 172 -1.60 -8.16 6.71
CA THR A 172 -0.27 -8.72 6.92
C THR A 172 0.46 -9.04 5.61
N ARG A 173 -0.25 -9.22 4.49
CA ARG A 173 0.34 -9.60 3.21
C ARG A 173 0.31 -8.44 2.21
N LEU A 174 1.46 -8.16 1.59
CA LEU A 174 1.59 -7.17 0.51
C LEU A 174 0.66 -7.52 -0.64
N ARG A 175 -0.08 -6.51 -1.11
CA ARG A 175 -0.98 -6.65 -2.26
C ARG A 175 -0.65 -5.64 -3.35
N THR A 176 -1.21 -5.89 -4.51
CA THR A 176 -0.98 -5.08 -5.70
C THR A 176 -2.23 -5.00 -6.57
N GLY A 177 -2.32 -3.92 -7.32
CA GLY A 177 -3.32 -3.73 -8.36
C GLY A 177 -2.76 -2.86 -9.48
N GLN A 178 -3.51 -2.72 -10.55
CA GLN A 178 -3.16 -1.84 -11.65
C GLN A 178 -4.22 -0.76 -11.82
N MET A 179 -3.76 0.44 -12.14
CA MET A 179 -4.61 1.60 -12.38
C MET A 179 -4.17 2.34 -13.63
N THR A 180 -5.10 2.98 -14.31
CA THR A 180 -4.84 3.80 -15.50
C THR A 180 -4.68 5.26 -15.09
N VAL A 181 -3.66 5.93 -15.62
CA VAL A 181 -3.51 7.38 -15.52
C VAL A 181 -4.58 8.05 -16.38
N VAL A 182 -5.50 8.78 -15.75
CA VAL A 182 -6.63 9.43 -16.46
C VAL A 182 -6.52 10.95 -16.51
N SER A 183 -5.72 11.53 -15.60
CA SER A 183 -5.48 12.98 -15.59
C SER A 183 -4.14 13.33 -14.96
N LEU A 184 -3.64 14.52 -15.28
CA LEU A 184 -2.42 15.11 -14.71
C LEU A 184 -2.66 16.59 -14.43
N SER A 185 -2.24 17.04 -13.25
CA SER A 185 -2.09 18.46 -12.89
C SER A 185 -0.66 18.73 -12.43
N ASP A 186 -0.36 19.92 -11.94
CA ASP A 186 0.99 20.29 -11.49
C ASP A 186 1.51 19.41 -10.36
N SER A 187 0.64 18.96 -9.45
CA SER A 187 1.03 18.20 -8.27
C SER A 187 0.35 16.83 -8.14
N VAL A 188 -0.67 16.54 -8.97
CA VAL A 188 -1.52 15.36 -8.83
C VAL A 188 -1.53 14.54 -10.13
N THR A 189 -1.45 13.21 -9.98
CA THR A 189 -1.83 12.23 -11.01
C THR A 189 -3.18 11.65 -10.61
N GLY A 190 -4.19 11.81 -11.47
CA GLY A 190 -5.48 11.12 -11.32
C GLY A 190 -5.39 9.71 -11.87
N LEU A 191 -5.84 8.74 -11.09
CA LEU A 191 -5.76 7.30 -11.39
C LEU A 191 -7.12 6.64 -11.23
N GLN A 192 -7.41 5.67 -12.09
CA GLN A 192 -8.66 4.90 -12.03
C GLN A 192 -8.35 3.41 -12.10
N GLY A 193 -9.09 2.59 -11.35
CA GLY A 193 -8.91 1.15 -11.31
C GLY A 193 -8.94 0.49 -12.68
N TYR A 194 -8.04 -0.47 -12.90
CA TYR A 194 -7.91 -1.19 -14.17
C TYR A 194 -7.96 -2.71 -13.98
N ALA A 195 -7.07 -3.26 -13.16
CA ALA A 195 -6.97 -4.69 -12.95
C ALA A 195 -6.53 -5.02 -11.50
N PRO A 196 -7.00 -6.16 -10.95
CA PRO A 196 -7.86 -7.19 -11.54
C PRO A 196 -9.30 -6.78 -11.83
N GLN A 197 -9.81 -5.71 -11.17
CA GLN A 197 -11.18 -5.22 -11.31
C GLN A 197 -11.18 -3.71 -11.59
N PRO A 198 -12.21 -3.14 -12.21
CA PRO A 198 -12.31 -1.70 -12.46
C PRO A 198 -12.44 -0.86 -11.18
N ASP A 199 -12.79 -1.47 -10.04
CA ASP A 199 -12.83 -0.87 -8.71
C ASP A 199 -11.64 -1.30 -7.82
N THR A 200 -10.55 -1.78 -8.43
CA THR A 200 -9.27 -1.99 -7.74
C THR A 200 -8.69 -0.64 -7.34
N THR A 201 -8.61 -0.36 -6.03
CA THR A 201 -8.19 0.93 -5.49
C THR A 201 -7.39 0.81 -4.19
N PRO A 202 -6.53 1.80 -3.88
CA PRO A 202 -5.97 1.97 -2.54
C PRO A 202 -7.07 2.15 -1.48
N CYS A 203 -6.72 1.80 -0.24
CA CYS A 203 -7.61 1.88 0.92
C CYS A 203 -6.89 2.57 2.09
N PRO A 204 -7.55 2.81 3.24
CA PRO A 204 -6.89 3.27 4.45
C PRO A 204 -5.63 2.44 4.75
N TYR A 205 -4.56 3.11 5.17
CA TYR A 205 -3.20 2.60 5.41
C TYR A 205 -2.37 2.32 4.13
N ASP A 206 -2.92 2.49 2.90
CA ASP A 206 -2.14 2.52 1.67
C ASP A 206 -1.54 3.91 1.38
N SER A 207 -1.83 4.93 2.19
CA SER A 207 -1.20 6.26 2.09
C SER A 207 0.30 6.14 1.91
N GLY A 208 0.84 6.78 0.86
CA GLY A 208 2.26 6.71 0.52
C GLY A 208 2.70 5.48 -0.28
N ALA A 209 1.81 4.52 -0.52
CA ALA A 209 2.09 3.38 -1.41
C ALA A 209 2.54 3.85 -2.80
N PRO A 210 3.56 3.23 -3.40
CA PRO A 210 4.09 3.68 -4.68
C PRO A 210 3.18 3.29 -5.84
N PHE A 211 2.91 4.25 -6.73
CA PHE A 211 2.48 3.97 -8.10
C PHE A 211 3.71 3.96 -9.01
N PHE A 212 3.90 2.89 -9.76
CA PHE A 212 5.09 2.73 -10.59
C PHE A 212 4.78 2.10 -11.95
N LEU A 213 5.57 2.48 -12.95
CA LEU A 213 5.57 1.86 -14.27
C LEU A 213 6.44 0.59 -14.25
N GLU A 214 5.86 -0.53 -14.63
CA GLU A 214 6.60 -1.74 -14.98
C GLU A 214 7.07 -1.63 -16.44
N ARG A 215 8.35 -1.95 -16.71
CA ARG A 215 8.96 -1.85 -18.05
C ARG A 215 9.59 -3.18 -18.46
N GLY A 216 8.80 -4.25 -18.42
CA GLY A 216 9.28 -5.59 -18.71
C GLY A 216 10.45 -5.99 -17.79
N LYS A 217 11.62 -6.28 -18.37
CA LYS A 217 12.84 -6.64 -17.60
C LYS A 217 13.58 -5.43 -17.02
N ALA A 218 13.22 -4.20 -17.41
CA ALA A 218 13.87 -3.00 -16.88
C ALA A 218 13.37 -2.68 -15.47
N ARG A 219 14.14 -1.86 -14.74
CA ARG A 219 13.78 -1.43 -13.38
C ARG A 219 12.44 -0.67 -13.40
N PRO A 220 11.52 -0.97 -12.48
CA PRO A 220 10.30 -0.18 -12.32
C PRO A 220 10.64 1.27 -11.94
N VAL A 221 9.73 2.18 -12.31
CA VAL A 221 9.91 3.62 -12.14
C VAL A 221 8.74 4.20 -11.38
N LEU A 222 8.99 4.77 -10.21
CA LEU A 222 8.03 5.51 -9.42
C LEU A 222 7.52 6.71 -10.19
N VAL A 223 6.21 6.93 -10.19
CA VAL A 223 5.55 8.08 -10.83
C VAL A 223 4.76 8.95 -9.85
N SER A 224 4.19 8.35 -8.82
CA SER A 224 3.44 9.04 -7.77
C SER A 224 3.31 8.16 -6.52
N VAL A 225 2.78 8.71 -5.44
CA VAL A 225 2.41 7.97 -4.22
C VAL A 225 0.94 8.20 -3.89
N VAL A 226 0.30 7.21 -3.28
CA VAL A 226 -1.10 7.31 -2.81
C VAL A 226 -1.23 8.48 -1.85
N SER A 227 -2.18 9.39 -2.12
CA SER A 227 -2.42 10.58 -1.29
C SER A 227 -3.86 10.64 -0.78
N ASN A 228 -4.85 10.68 -1.66
CA ASN A 228 -6.25 10.83 -1.28
C ASN A 228 -7.18 10.22 -2.32
N GLY A 229 -8.31 9.68 -1.87
CA GLY A 229 -9.34 9.12 -2.74
C GLY A 229 -10.67 8.96 -2.01
N PRO A 230 -11.72 8.55 -2.72
CA PRO A 230 -12.99 8.17 -2.13
C PRO A 230 -12.88 6.94 -1.24
N SER A 231 -13.98 6.59 -0.56
CA SER A 231 -14.07 5.35 0.21
C SER A 231 -13.92 4.12 -0.71
N CYS A 232 -12.98 3.25 -0.39
CA CYS A 232 -12.65 2.05 -1.18
C CYS A 232 -13.55 0.84 -0.84
N PRO A 233 -13.82 -0.08 -1.79
CA PRO A 233 -13.47 0.02 -3.21
C PRO A 233 -14.35 1.01 -3.96
N HIS A 234 -13.86 1.56 -5.07
CA HIS A 234 -14.64 2.47 -5.93
C HIS A 234 -14.10 2.50 -7.37
N THR A 235 -14.91 3.01 -8.31
CA THR A 235 -14.51 3.22 -9.70
C THR A 235 -14.17 4.69 -10.02
N ALA A 236 -14.24 5.58 -9.02
CA ALA A 236 -13.91 6.99 -9.18
C ALA A 236 -12.39 7.23 -9.28
N VAL A 237 -12.00 8.47 -9.55
CA VAL A 237 -10.58 8.83 -9.71
C VAL A 237 -9.91 8.99 -8.34
N GLU A 238 -8.79 8.29 -8.15
CA GLU A 238 -7.83 8.47 -7.06
C GLU A 238 -6.92 9.67 -7.34
N SER A 239 -6.61 10.44 -6.30
CA SER A 239 -5.64 11.53 -6.33
C SER A 239 -4.32 11.07 -5.73
N SER A 240 -3.26 10.97 -6.55
CA SER A 240 -1.93 10.61 -6.08
C SER A 240 -0.94 11.76 -6.23
N ALA A 241 -0.03 11.90 -5.27
CA ALA A 241 0.98 12.96 -5.30
C ALA A 241 2.08 12.62 -6.30
N ARG A 242 2.29 13.49 -7.29
CA ARG A 242 3.33 13.33 -8.32
C ARG A 242 4.72 13.37 -7.71
N THR A 243 5.65 12.60 -8.27
CA THR A 243 7.04 12.55 -7.81
C THR A 243 8.04 13.02 -8.86
N ASP A 244 7.67 13.06 -10.14
CA ASP A 244 8.53 13.52 -11.23
C ASP A 244 8.80 15.02 -11.16
N ASN A 245 7.81 15.84 -10.83
CA ASN A 245 7.90 17.30 -10.66
C ASN A 245 8.74 17.72 -9.46
N ILE A 246 8.86 16.87 -8.42
CA ILE A 246 9.69 17.08 -7.23
C ILE A 246 10.97 16.22 -7.21
N ALA A 247 11.31 15.56 -8.32
CA ALA A 247 12.46 14.65 -8.38
C ALA A 247 13.80 15.32 -8.07
N ALA A 248 13.95 16.62 -8.35
CA ALA A 248 15.13 17.40 -7.97
C ALA A 248 15.22 17.58 -6.44
N TRP A 249 14.12 17.92 -5.80
CA TRP A 249 14.01 18.03 -4.35
C TRP A 249 14.32 16.66 -3.68
N ILE A 250 13.72 15.56 -4.15
CA ILE A 250 14.01 14.22 -3.63
C ILE A 250 15.51 13.93 -3.64
N ARG A 251 16.18 14.17 -4.79
CA ARG A 251 17.62 13.94 -4.92
C ARG A 251 18.47 14.83 -4.03
N SER A 252 18.11 16.12 -3.88
CA SER A 252 18.85 17.04 -3.01
C SER A 252 18.69 16.70 -1.54
N SER A 253 17.48 16.35 -1.11
CA SER A 253 17.20 15.95 0.28
C SER A 253 17.94 14.67 0.68
N ILE A 254 17.97 13.66 -0.20
CA ILE A 254 18.73 12.41 0.03
C ILE A 254 20.24 12.71 0.17
N ARG A 255 20.81 13.56 -0.69
CA ARG A 255 22.23 13.94 -0.60
C ARG A 255 22.56 14.72 0.66
N ALA A 256 21.73 15.68 1.03
CA ALA A 256 21.94 16.49 2.23
C ALA A 256 21.82 15.65 3.52
N GLY A 257 20.85 14.75 3.59
CA GLY A 257 20.67 13.89 4.77
C GLY A 257 21.62 12.70 4.86
N GLY A 258 22.35 12.36 3.79
CA GLY A 258 23.41 11.36 3.81
C GLY A 258 24.80 11.90 4.16
N ALA A 259 24.93 13.22 4.34
CA ALA A 259 26.18 13.91 4.71
C ALA A 259 26.24 14.29 6.21
N ALA A 260 25.22 13.92 6.99
CA ALA A 260 25.09 14.21 8.42
C ALA A 260 25.40 13.01 9.30
#